data_5614305a250427a67a092c446c76003d
#
_entry.id   5614305a250427a67a092c446c76003d
#
_cell.length_a   1.000
_cell.length_b   1.000
_cell.length_c   1.000
_cell.angle_alpha   90.00
_cell.angle_beta   90.00
_cell.angle_gamma   90.00
#
_symmetry.space_group_name_H-M   'P 1'
#
loop_
_entity.id
_entity.type
_entity.pdbx_description
1 polymer ?
#
loop_
_entity_poly.entity_id
_entity_poly.type
_entity_poly.pdbx_seq_one_letter_code
_entity_poly.pdbx_strand_id
1 'polypeptide(L)'
;VDGPIGQGLIVVLVGIATAHEIRKRQVNAIEAEMPDFLDRMASTNEAGATVVGSLQRLSSAELGALGDEIQRVWRDVEWGATVGEALARMERRTGAPTISRAVTLIRNAMAASGDISPVLRIAADEAKEIRRLERERRQEMLTYLVVIYVSFLVFLGIIAALTTAFIPAIEAAGSAGGGGVAEQAPGVDPGVLGGLGNVETDAYEVLFFHAAAIQGVSSGLVAGQLGEGTVSDGVKHAAILLTIAYVVFLFL
;
A
#
# COMPACT_ATOMS: atom_id res chain seq x y z
N VAL A 1 -5.09 -29.23 3.58
CA VAL A 1 -4.91 -27.77 3.75
C VAL A 1 -6.21 -27.19 4.26
N ASP A 2 -6.18 -26.42 5.34
CA ASP A 2 -7.37 -25.81 5.99
C ASP A 2 -8.07 -24.80 5.08
N GLY A 3 -8.69 -25.32 4.00
CA GLY A 3 -9.30 -24.55 2.92
C GLY A 3 -10.22 -23.41 3.36
N PRO A 4 -11.15 -23.60 4.32
CA PRO A 4 -12.09 -22.53 4.70
C PRO A 4 -11.44 -21.41 5.50
N ILE A 5 -10.43 -21.70 6.33
CA ILE A 5 -9.75 -20.67 7.16
C ILE A 5 -8.84 -19.80 6.29
N GLY A 6 -8.06 -20.42 5.39
CA GLY A 6 -7.19 -19.68 4.46
C GLY A 6 -7.99 -18.80 3.51
N GLN A 7 -9.09 -19.31 2.95
CA GLN A 7 -10.00 -18.53 2.09
C GLN A 7 -10.65 -17.37 2.85
N GLY A 8 -11.12 -17.60 4.08
CA GLY A 8 -11.69 -16.56 4.93
C GLY A 8 -10.70 -15.44 5.21
N LEU A 9 -9.45 -15.77 5.54
CA LEU A 9 -8.40 -14.80 5.77
C LEU A 9 -8.11 -13.95 4.52
N ILE A 10 -7.99 -14.57 3.35
CA ILE A 10 -7.76 -13.88 2.07
C ILE A 10 -8.91 -12.91 1.78
N VAL A 11 -10.17 -13.34 1.91
CA VAL A 11 -11.34 -12.50 1.65
C VAL A 11 -11.36 -11.26 2.57
N VAL A 12 -11.07 -11.44 3.86
CA VAL A 12 -11.00 -10.34 4.83
C VAL A 12 -9.86 -9.37 4.48
N LEU A 13 -8.67 -9.88 4.19
CA LEU A 13 -7.52 -9.05 3.81
C LEU A 13 -7.76 -8.27 2.52
N VAL A 14 -8.34 -8.91 1.51
CA VAL A 14 -8.70 -8.25 0.25
C VAL A 14 -9.78 -7.18 0.48
N GLY A 15 -10.77 -7.44 1.31
CA GLY A 15 -11.80 -6.46 1.67
C GLY A 15 -11.22 -5.22 2.36
N ILE A 16 -10.34 -5.41 3.34
CA ILE A 16 -9.66 -4.31 4.03
C ILE A 16 -8.74 -3.55 3.06
N ALA A 17 -7.95 -4.27 2.26
CA ALA A 17 -7.04 -3.67 1.29
C ALA A 17 -7.78 -2.81 0.25
N THR A 18 -8.90 -3.29 -0.29
CA THR A 18 -9.68 -2.55 -1.28
C THR A 18 -10.33 -1.30 -0.69
N ALA A 19 -10.90 -1.38 0.51
CA ALA A 19 -11.49 -0.23 1.19
C ALA A 19 -10.43 0.86 1.49
N HIS A 20 -9.26 0.45 1.97
CA HIS A 20 -8.13 1.34 2.23
C HIS A 20 -7.62 2.01 0.94
N GLU A 21 -7.43 1.24 -0.13
CA GLU A 21 -6.95 1.72 -1.42
C GLU A 21 -7.92 2.74 -2.06
N ILE A 22 -9.24 2.50 -2.01
CA ILE A 22 -10.24 3.42 -2.55
C ILE A 22 -10.16 4.78 -1.85
N ARG A 23 -10.13 4.77 -0.52
CA ARG A 23 -10.02 5.99 0.28
C ARG A 23 -8.71 6.74 -0.01
N LYS A 24 -7.60 6.02 -0.07
CA LYS A 24 -6.29 6.58 -0.38
C LYS A 24 -6.25 7.23 -1.76
N ARG A 25 -6.82 6.58 -2.77
CA ARG A 25 -6.91 7.14 -4.13
C ARG A 25 -7.74 8.43 -4.18
N GLN A 26 -8.85 8.50 -3.45
CA GLN A 26 -9.66 9.72 -3.37
C GLN A 26 -8.86 10.86 -2.73
N VAL A 27 -8.22 10.63 -1.58
CA VAL A 27 -7.39 11.63 -0.90
C VAL A 27 -6.24 12.09 -1.81
N ASN A 28 -5.51 11.16 -2.41
CA ASN A 28 -4.41 11.49 -3.31
C ASN A 28 -4.85 12.28 -4.55
N ALA A 29 -6.04 11.98 -5.10
CA ALA A 29 -6.60 12.73 -6.22
C ALA A 29 -6.93 14.18 -5.83
N ILE A 30 -7.49 14.39 -4.65
CA ILE A 30 -7.77 15.74 -4.13
C ILE A 30 -6.46 16.50 -3.88
N GLU A 31 -5.49 15.87 -3.22
CA GLU A 31 -4.20 16.49 -2.97
C GLU A 31 -3.42 16.81 -4.26
N ALA A 32 -3.58 16.03 -5.32
CA ALA A 32 -2.90 16.25 -6.58
C ALA A 32 -3.23 17.61 -7.22
N GLU A 33 -4.45 18.10 -6.99
CA GLU A 33 -4.93 19.38 -7.52
C GLU A 33 -4.61 20.58 -6.61
N MET A 34 -4.11 20.33 -5.42
CA MET A 34 -3.85 21.38 -4.43
C MET A 34 -2.83 22.41 -4.89
N PRO A 35 -1.70 22.06 -5.56
CA PRO A 35 -0.74 23.03 -6.06
C PRO A 35 -1.36 23.98 -7.09
N ASP A 36 -2.17 23.48 -8.02
CA ASP A 36 -2.83 24.28 -9.04
C ASP A 36 -3.88 25.23 -8.44
N PHE A 37 -4.64 24.76 -7.46
CA PHE A 37 -5.57 25.59 -6.70
C PHE A 37 -4.87 26.76 -6.01
N LEU A 38 -3.76 26.49 -5.30
CA LEU A 38 -3.01 27.52 -4.60
C LEU A 38 -2.37 28.54 -5.55
N ASP A 39 -1.85 28.08 -6.68
CA ASP A 39 -1.24 28.93 -7.71
C ASP A 39 -2.27 29.84 -8.37
N ARG A 40 -3.44 29.32 -8.72
CA ARG A 40 -4.57 30.12 -9.25
C ARG A 40 -5.09 31.11 -8.22
N MET A 41 -5.15 30.70 -6.94
CA MET A 41 -5.56 31.57 -5.86
C MET A 41 -4.56 32.73 -5.65
N ALA A 42 -3.25 32.42 -5.68
CA ALA A 42 -2.19 33.42 -5.63
C ALA A 42 -2.30 34.43 -6.80
N SER A 43 -2.41 33.91 -8.03
CA SER A 43 -2.51 34.76 -9.23
C SER A 43 -3.74 35.68 -9.24
N THR A 44 -4.87 35.19 -8.76
CA THR A 44 -6.12 35.95 -8.65
C THR A 44 -5.99 37.03 -7.58
N ASN A 45 -5.29 36.74 -6.49
CA ASN A 45 -5.03 37.68 -5.41
C ASN A 45 -4.02 38.77 -5.82
N GLU A 46 -2.94 38.39 -6.54
CA GLU A 46 -1.98 39.33 -7.17
C GLU A 46 -2.67 40.31 -8.14
N ALA A 47 -3.73 39.84 -8.83
CA ALA A 47 -4.57 40.68 -9.68
C ALA A 47 -5.52 41.61 -8.87
N GLY A 48 -5.40 41.66 -7.54
CA GLY A 48 -6.16 42.53 -6.66
C GLY A 48 -7.49 41.96 -6.15
N ALA A 49 -7.79 40.69 -6.40
CA ALA A 49 -9.00 40.08 -5.81
C ALA A 49 -8.76 39.78 -4.33
N THR A 50 -9.81 39.87 -3.53
CA THR A 50 -9.76 39.42 -2.13
C THR A 50 -9.73 37.89 -2.08
N VAL A 51 -9.31 37.30 -0.95
CA VAL A 51 -9.33 35.85 -0.71
C VAL A 51 -10.72 35.27 -0.95
N VAL A 52 -11.77 35.97 -0.49
CA VAL A 52 -13.16 35.57 -0.70
C VAL A 52 -13.52 35.60 -2.19
N GLY A 53 -13.14 36.66 -2.90
CA GLY A 53 -13.37 36.79 -4.34
C GLY A 53 -12.61 35.76 -5.17
N SER A 54 -11.38 35.43 -4.77
CA SER A 54 -10.59 34.36 -5.40
C SER A 54 -11.25 33.00 -5.19
N LEU A 55 -11.67 32.69 -3.96
CA LEU A 55 -12.37 31.45 -3.63
C LEU A 55 -13.67 31.31 -4.41
N GLN A 56 -14.46 32.40 -4.53
CA GLN A 56 -15.69 32.44 -5.32
C GLN A 56 -15.44 32.07 -6.79
N ARG A 57 -14.42 32.65 -7.41
CA ARG A 57 -14.06 32.35 -8.80
C ARG A 57 -13.62 30.89 -8.97
N LEU A 58 -12.83 30.40 -8.03
CA LEU A 58 -12.30 29.04 -8.09
C LEU A 58 -13.35 27.97 -7.75
N SER A 59 -14.41 28.32 -7.02
CA SER A 59 -15.52 27.39 -6.74
C SER A 59 -16.28 26.96 -7.99
N SER A 60 -16.22 27.72 -9.07
CA SER A 60 -16.80 27.41 -10.38
C SER A 60 -15.78 26.98 -11.43
N ALA A 61 -14.49 26.89 -11.07
CA ALA A 61 -13.43 26.43 -11.95
C ALA A 61 -13.32 24.91 -11.98
N GLU A 62 -12.79 24.37 -13.07
CA GLU A 62 -12.44 22.95 -13.13
C GLU A 62 -11.18 22.69 -12.31
N LEU A 63 -11.35 22.05 -11.16
CA LEU A 63 -10.31 21.69 -10.20
C LEU A 63 -10.30 20.17 -9.93
N GLY A 64 -10.67 19.38 -10.92
CA GLY A 64 -10.67 17.92 -10.80
C GLY A 64 -11.35 17.42 -9.52
N ALA A 65 -10.70 16.49 -8.82
CA ALA A 65 -11.23 15.92 -7.58
C ALA A 65 -11.33 16.93 -6.41
N LEU A 66 -10.59 18.02 -6.45
CA LEU A 66 -10.64 19.09 -5.44
C LEU A 66 -11.87 20.00 -5.62
N GLY A 67 -12.44 20.06 -6.83
CA GLY A 67 -13.52 20.99 -7.17
C GLY A 67 -14.73 20.88 -6.24
N ASP A 68 -15.19 19.66 -5.96
CA ASP A 68 -16.33 19.41 -5.06
C ASP A 68 -16.05 19.93 -3.64
N GLU A 69 -14.83 19.79 -3.14
CA GLU A 69 -14.46 20.29 -1.81
C GLU A 69 -14.40 21.82 -1.78
N ILE A 70 -13.84 22.46 -2.82
CA ILE A 70 -13.81 23.92 -2.93
C ILE A 70 -15.23 24.49 -3.06
N GLN A 71 -16.11 23.82 -3.81
CA GLN A 71 -17.49 24.23 -3.90
C GLN A 71 -18.22 24.10 -2.54
N ARG A 72 -17.89 23.09 -1.74
CA ARG A 72 -18.41 22.97 -0.35
C ARG A 72 -17.87 24.08 0.54
N VAL A 73 -16.58 24.39 0.43
CA VAL A 73 -15.96 25.54 1.16
C VAL A 73 -16.68 26.83 0.79
N TRP A 74 -16.92 27.07 -0.51
CA TRP A 74 -17.61 28.27 -0.94
C TRP A 74 -19.04 28.35 -0.36
N ARG A 75 -19.81 27.25 -0.40
CA ARG A 75 -21.15 27.20 0.22
C ARG A 75 -21.11 27.51 1.71
N ASP A 76 -20.14 26.97 2.45
CA ASP A 76 -19.96 27.27 3.87
C ASP A 76 -19.77 28.79 4.08
N VAL A 77 -19.00 29.47 3.21
CA VAL A 77 -18.78 30.91 3.24
C VAL A 77 -20.07 31.69 2.89
N GLU A 78 -20.82 31.27 1.88
CA GLU A 78 -22.11 31.86 1.54
C GLU A 78 -23.13 31.77 2.69
N TRP A 79 -23.03 30.72 3.52
CA TRP A 79 -23.87 30.54 4.71
C TRP A 79 -23.33 31.28 5.94
N GLY A 80 -22.31 32.13 5.77
CA GLY A 80 -21.80 33.02 6.80
C GLY A 80 -20.60 32.52 7.60
N ALA A 81 -20.00 31.38 7.23
CA ALA A 81 -18.74 30.97 7.83
C ALA A 81 -17.59 31.86 7.34
N THR A 82 -16.59 32.08 8.17
CA THR A 82 -15.34 32.68 7.71
C THR A 82 -14.58 31.72 6.77
N VAL A 83 -13.77 32.26 5.85
CA VAL A 83 -12.94 31.43 4.96
C VAL A 83 -12.06 30.47 5.77
N GLY A 84 -11.49 30.94 6.91
CA GLY A 84 -10.67 30.11 7.77
C GLY A 84 -11.43 28.94 8.41
N GLU A 85 -12.70 29.14 8.80
CA GLU A 85 -13.56 28.07 9.34
C GLU A 85 -13.97 27.08 8.26
N ALA A 86 -14.33 27.57 7.07
CA ALA A 86 -14.72 26.74 5.94
C ALA A 86 -13.56 25.85 5.48
N LEU A 87 -12.35 26.42 5.36
CA LEU A 87 -11.13 25.66 5.06
C LEU A 87 -10.80 24.62 6.16
N ALA A 88 -10.96 24.99 7.44
CA ALA A 88 -10.75 24.04 8.54
C ALA A 88 -11.76 22.87 8.54
N ARG A 89 -13.00 23.10 8.05
CA ARG A 89 -13.97 22.02 7.83
C ARG A 89 -13.53 21.10 6.69
N MET A 90 -13.02 21.66 5.59
CA MET A 90 -12.45 20.89 4.46
C MET A 90 -11.29 20.02 4.93
N GLU A 91 -10.34 20.58 5.70
CA GLU A 91 -9.23 19.84 6.31
C GLU A 91 -9.70 18.62 7.10
N ARG A 92 -10.68 18.79 7.99
CA ARG A 92 -11.23 17.68 8.78
C ARG A 92 -11.96 16.63 7.95
N ARG A 93 -12.61 17.01 6.84
CA ARG A 93 -13.31 16.07 5.94
C ARG A 93 -12.34 15.23 5.13
N THR A 94 -11.31 15.86 4.60
CA THR A 94 -10.35 15.20 3.72
C THR A 94 -9.33 14.38 4.48
N GLY A 95 -8.88 14.85 5.65
CA GLY A 95 -7.84 14.22 6.46
C GLY A 95 -6.49 14.13 5.73
N ALA A 96 -6.25 14.99 4.75
CA ALA A 96 -5.10 14.99 3.87
C ALA A 96 -3.98 15.88 4.44
N PRO A 97 -2.74 15.36 4.62
CA PRO A 97 -1.65 16.13 5.21
C PRO A 97 -1.27 17.38 4.42
N THR A 98 -1.29 17.33 3.10
CA THR A 98 -0.98 18.47 2.22
C THR A 98 -2.02 19.58 2.37
N ILE A 99 -3.30 19.19 2.48
CA ILE A 99 -4.40 20.15 2.70
C ILE A 99 -4.26 20.80 4.08
N SER A 100 -3.93 20.05 5.12
CA SER A 100 -3.74 20.59 6.47
C SER A 100 -2.65 21.66 6.52
N ARG A 101 -1.51 21.41 5.87
CA ARG A 101 -0.43 22.39 5.76
C ARG A 101 -0.87 23.64 5.01
N ALA A 102 -1.49 23.50 3.83
CA ALA A 102 -1.97 24.60 3.03
C ALA A 102 -3.00 25.46 3.79
N VAL A 103 -3.99 24.82 4.43
CA VAL A 103 -5.01 25.50 5.24
C VAL A 103 -4.38 26.27 6.40
N THR A 104 -3.40 25.69 7.08
CA THR A 104 -2.68 26.35 8.17
C THR A 104 -1.94 27.58 7.68
N LEU A 105 -1.23 27.47 6.54
CA LEU A 105 -0.51 28.62 5.93
C LEU A 105 -1.48 29.73 5.53
N ILE A 106 -2.58 29.41 4.85
CA ILE A 106 -3.59 30.39 4.44
C ILE A 106 -4.20 31.09 5.65
N ARG A 107 -4.59 30.34 6.68
CA ARG A 107 -5.17 30.92 7.91
C ARG A 107 -4.20 31.84 8.64
N ASN A 108 -2.94 31.45 8.75
CA ASN A 108 -1.90 32.28 9.37
C ASN A 108 -1.64 33.56 8.56
N ALA A 109 -1.58 33.46 7.23
CA ALA A 109 -1.41 34.62 6.35
C ALA A 109 -2.60 35.59 6.45
N MET A 110 -3.82 35.08 6.49
CA MET A 110 -5.02 35.89 6.68
C MET A 110 -5.04 36.60 8.05
N ALA A 111 -4.56 35.97 9.10
CA ALA A 111 -4.48 36.52 10.44
C ALA A 111 -3.42 37.63 10.55
N ALA A 112 -2.36 37.55 9.75
CA ALA A 112 -1.27 38.55 9.73
C ALA A 112 -1.63 39.86 9.01
N SER A 113 -2.83 39.98 8.42
CA SER A 113 -3.36 41.21 7.80
C SER A 113 -2.46 41.85 6.74
N GLY A 114 -1.83 41.04 5.89
CA GLY A 114 -0.94 41.48 4.82
C GLY A 114 -1.35 40.96 3.44
N ASP A 115 -0.50 41.21 2.45
CA ASP A 115 -0.63 40.58 1.14
C ASP A 115 -0.39 39.07 1.28
N ILE A 116 -1.43 38.30 0.98
CA ILE A 116 -1.40 36.83 1.14
C ILE A 116 -0.86 36.14 -0.12
N SER A 117 -0.73 36.85 -1.25
CA SER A 117 -0.29 36.29 -2.53
C SER A 117 1.09 35.64 -2.45
N PRO A 118 2.11 36.25 -1.82
CA PRO A 118 3.42 35.57 -1.67
C PRO A 118 3.35 34.28 -0.86
N VAL A 119 2.50 34.24 0.18
CA VAL A 119 2.33 33.06 1.02
C VAL A 119 1.64 31.93 0.24
N LEU A 120 0.63 32.27 -0.55
CA LEU A 120 -0.05 31.31 -1.44
C LEU A 120 0.91 30.74 -2.49
N ARG A 121 1.81 31.59 -3.04
CA ARG A 121 2.83 31.18 -4.00
C ARG A 121 3.82 30.19 -3.37
N ILE A 122 4.33 30.53 -2.20
CA ILE A 122 5.21 29.63 -1.44
C ILE A 122 4.51 28.31 -1.13
N ALA A 123 3.24 28.35 -0.70
CA ALA A 123 2.47 27.15 -0.43
C ALA A 123 2.25 26.29 -1.69
N ALA A 124 2.02 26.93 -2.84
CA ALA A 124 1.90 26.24 -4.13
C ALA A 124 3.22 25.54 -4.52
N ASP A 125 4.34 26.23 -4.38
CA ASP A 125 5.66 25.71 -4.71
C ASP A 125 6.07 24.57 -3.77
N GLU A 126 5.79 24.70 -2.47
CA GLU A 126 5.98 23.63 -1.48
C GLU A 126 5.14 22.40 -1.84
N ALA A 127 3.87 22.59 -2.18
CA ALA A 127 2.99 21.50 -2.57
C ALA A 127 3.46 20.80 -3.88
N LYS A 128 3.98 21.56 -4.86
CA LYS A 128 4.59 21.01 -6.08
C LYS A 128 5.83 20.16 -5.76
N GLU A 129 6.70 20.66 -4.87
CA GLU A 129 7.93 19.97 -4.50
C GLU A 129 7.63 18.67 -3.72
N ILE A 130 6.68 18.70 -2.77
CA ILE A 130 6.23 17.49 -2.07
C ILE A 130 5.76 16.44 -3.08
N ARG A 131 4.94 16.84 -4.05
CA ARG A 131 4.45 15.93 -5.11
C ARG A 131 5.54 15.38 -6.00
N ARG A 132 6.55 16.19 -6.28
CA ARG A 132 7.72 15.74 -7.02
C ARG A 132 8.50 14.68 -6.25
N LEU A 133 8.82 14.96 -4.99
CA LEU A 133 9.53 14.03 -4.11
C LEU A 133 8.78 12.70 -3.91
N GLU A 134 7.45 12.75 -3.75
CA GLU A 134 6.62 11.55 -3.67
C GLU A 134 6.71 10.69 -4.94
N ARG A 135 6.72 11.32 -6.12
CA ARG A 135 6.86 10.63 -7.40
C ARG A 135 8.25 10.00 -7.57
N GLU A 136 9.31 10.75 -7.27
CA GLU A 136 10.69 10.28 -7.30
C GLU A 136 10.88 9.08 -6.36
N ARG A 137 10.43 9.21 -5.11
CA ARG A 137 10.44 8.11 -4.14
C ARG A 137 9.69 6.88 -4.64
N ARG A 138 8.50 7.06 -5.22
CA ARG A 138 7.71 5.94 -5.75
C ARG A 138 8.44 5.19 -6.87
N GLN A 139 9.15 5.90 -7.75
CA GLN A 139 9.92 5.28 -8.82
C GLN A 139 11.11 4.47 -8.28
N GLU A 140 11.84 5.00 -7.32
CA GLU A 140 12.94 4.30 -6.66
C GLU A 140 12.47 3.03 -5.94
N MET A 141 11.33 3.13 -5.24
CA MET A 141 10.80 2.02 -4.45
C MET A 141 10.21 0.88 -5.31
N LEU A 142 9.82 1.14 -6.56
CA LEU A 142 9.36 0.08 -7.47
C LEU A 142 10.41 -1.04 -7.65
N THR A 143 11.69 -0.69 -7.69
CA THR A 143 12.77 -1.67 -7.80
C THR A 143 12.79 -2.63 -6.61
N TYR A 144 12.60 -2.11 -5.39
CA TYR A 144 12.54 -2.95 -4.18
C TYR A 144 11.30 -3.84 -4.17
N LEU A 145 10.15 -3.34 -4.64
CA LEU A 145 8.96 -4.16 -4.80
C LEU A 145 9.20 -5.36 -5.72
N VAL A 146 9.82 -5.12 -6.88
CA VAL A 146 10.15 -6.22 -7.82
C VAL A 146 11.05 -7.25 -7.16
N VAL A 147 12.09 -6.84 -6.42
CA VAL A 147 12.99 -7.75 -5.72
C VAL A 147 12.23 -8.60 -4.69
N ILE A 148 11.33 -7.99 -3.90
CA ILE A 148 10.53 -8.73 -2.91
C ILE A 148 9.63 -9.77 -3.58
N TYR A 149 8.94 -9.42 -4.66
CA TYR A 149 8.06 -10.34 -5.38
C TYR A 149 8.86 -11.49 -6.02
N VAL A 150 9.99 -11.20 -6.66
CA VAL A 150 10.85 -12.22 -7.26
C VAL A 150 11.41 -13.15 -6.19
N SER A 151 11.89 -12.61 -5.06
CA SER A 151 12.39 -13.42 -3.94
C SER A 151 11.32 -14.34 -3.38
N PHE A 152 10.08 -13.86 -3.24
CA PHE A 152 8.95 -14.68 -2.80
C PHE A 152 8.62 -15.78 -3.80
N LEU A 153 8.60 -15.48 -5.11
CA LEU A 153 8.35 -16.49 -6.15
C LEU A 153 9.45 -17.56 -6.19
N VAL A 154 10.72 -17.18 -6.02
CA VAL A 154 11.83 -18.14 -5.92
C VAL A 154 11.65 -19.03 -4.70
N PHE A 155 11.33 -18.45 -3.54
CA PHE A 155 11.05 -19.21 -2.33
C PHE A 155 9.90 -20.21 -2.53
N LEU A 156 8.80 -19.76 -3.14
CA LEU A 156 7.64 -20.60 -3.44
C LEU A 156 7.98 -21.71 -4.44
N GLY A 157 8.82 -21.41 -5.45
CA GLY A 157 9.33 -22.41 -6.41
C GLY A 157 10.20 -23.49 -5.75
N ILE A 158 11.00 -23.10 -4.76
CA ILE A 158 11.80 -24.08 -3.99
C ILE A 158 10.88 -24.99 -3.18
N ILE A 159 9.86 -24.44 -2.50
CA ILE A 159 8.87 -25.25 -1.77
C ILE A 159 8.15 -26.20 -2.72
N ALA A 160 7.69 -25.70 -3.87
CA ALA A 160 7.01 -26.53 -4.86
C ALA A 160 7.90 -27.68 -5.36
N ALA A 161 9.18 -27.42 -5.63
CA ALA A 161 10.15 -28.44 -6.01
C ALA A 161 10.39 -29.48 -4.89
N LEU A 162 10.46 -29.02 -3.63
CA LEU A 162 10.58 -29.92 -2.48
C LEU A 162 9.35 -30.82 -2.35
N THR A 163 8.16 -30.27 -2.47
CA THR A 163 6.91 -31.03 -2.31
C THR A 163 6.70 -32.02 -3.46
N THR A 164 6.96 -31.63 -4.71
CA THR A 164 6.67 -32.48 -5.88
C THR A 164 7.76 -33.49 -6.24
N ALA A 165 9.03 -33.16 -5.95
CA ALA A 165 10.15 -34.01 -6.37
C ALA A 165 10.87 -34.68 -5.18
N PHE A 166 11.11 -33.93 -4.10
CA PHE A 166 11.95 -34.44 -3.00
C PHE A 166 11.16 -35.34 -2.04
N ILE A 167 9.96 -34.97 -1.63
CA ILE A 167 9.15 -35.81 -0.71
C ILE A 167 8.82 -37.18 -1.33
N PRO A 168 8.31 -37.27 -2.57
CA PRO A 168 8.06 -38.57 -3.21
C PRO A 168 9.31 -39.42 -3.41
N ALA A 169 10.46 -38.80 -3.65
CA ALA A 169 11.74 -39.48 -3.76
C ALA A 169 12.18 -40.13 -2.43
N ILE A 170 11.95 -39.45 -1.31
CA ILE A 170 12.21 -40.00 0.03
C ILE A 170 11.26 -41.17 0.35
N GLU A 171 9.96 -41.03 0.04
CA GLU A 171 8.97 -42.10 0.23
C GLU A 171 9.31 -43.36 -0.59
N ALA A 172 9.67 -43.14 -1.87
CA ALA A 172 10.11 -44.24 -2.74
C ALA A 172 11.36 -44.93 -2.21
N ALA A 173 12.32 -44.19 -1.69
CA ALA A 173 13.54 -44.72 -1.08
C ALA A 173 13.26 -45.46 0.24
N GLY A 174 12.33 -44.95 1.07
CA GLY A 174 11.92 -45.58 2.32
C GLY A 174 11.12 -46.86 2.09
N SER A 175 10.23 -46.89 1.11
CA SER A 175 9.40 -48.07 0.75
C SER A 175 10.19 -49.20 0.06
N ALA A 176 11.28 -48.86 -0.63
CA ALA A 176 12.17 -49.84 -1.28
C ALA A 176 13.00 -50.66 -0.27
N GLY A 177 12.70 -50.54 1.03
CA GLY A 177 13.39 -51.27 2.10
C GLY A 177 14.89 -50.91 2.11
N GLY A 178 15.33 -50.15 3.08
CA GLY A 178 16.68 -49.57 3.26
C GLY A 178 17.96 -50.31 2.86
N GLY A 179 17.90 -51.28 1.99
CA GLY A 179 19.04 -52.08 1.56
C GLY A 179 19.88 -51.50 0.43
N GLY A 180 19.30 -50.64 -0.41
CA GLY A 180 20.05 -50.14 -1.57
C GLY A 180 20.74 -48.77 -1.38
N VAL A 181 20.24 -47.92 -0.51
CA VAL A 181 20.76 -46.58 -0.30
C VAL A 181 21.78 -46.55 0.84
N ALA A 182 21.63 -47.41 1.84
CA ALA A 182 22.59 -47.52 2.95
C ALA A 182 23.96 -48.05 2.49
N GLU A 183 24.00 -48.82 1.40
CA GLU A 183 25.23 -49.35 0.83
C GLU A 183 26.02 -48.33 0.03
N GLN A 184 25.37 -47.22 -0.43
CA GLN A 184 25.98 -46.15 -1.23
C GLN A 184 26.30 -44.88 -0.43
N ALA A 185 25.90 -44.75 0.83
CA ALA A 185 26.18 -43.62 1.72
C ALA A 185 26.88 -44.09 3.02
N PRO A 186 28.20 -44.33 3.01
CA PRO A 186 28.92 -44.74 4.20
C PRO A 186 28.85 -43.68 5.29
N GLY A 187 28.24 -44.05 6.41
CA GLY A 187 28.11 -43.18 7.59
C GLY A 187 26.69 -42.70 7.93
N VAL A 188 25.70 -43.09 7.21
CA VAL A 188 24.27 -42.84 7.55
C VAL A 188 23.68 -44.03 8.25
N ASP A 189 23.19 -43.85 9.48
CA ASP A 189 22.55 -44.91 10.28
C ASP A 189 21.26 -45.41 9.57
N PRO A 190 21.12 -46.72 9.30
CA PRO A 190 19.89 -47.30 8.71
C PRO A 190 18.61 -46.94 9.49
N GLY A 191 18.74 -46.67 10.79
CA GLY A 191 17.61 -46.25 11.63
C GLY A 191 17.10 -44.83 11.30
N VAL A 192 17.97 -43.97 10.83
CA VAL A 192 17.60 -42.63 10.36
C VAL A 192 16.85 -42.69 9.04
N LEU A 193 17.30 -43.56 8.10
CA LEU A 193 16.63 -43.75 6.82
C LEU A 193 15.28 -44.47 6.97
N GLY A 194 15.13 -45.43 7.91
CA GLY A 194 13.86 -46.05 8.24
C GLY A 194 12.87 -45.12 8.92
N GLY A 195 13.35 -44.12 9.66
CA GLY A 195 12.52 -43.05 10.24
C GLY A 195 12.00 -42.08 9.20
N LEU A 196 12.72 -41.89 8.09
CA LEU A 196 12.29 -41.01 6.98
C LEU A 196 11.16 -41.64 6.13
N GLY A 197 11.04 -42.98 6.11
CA GLY A 197 9.98 -43.67 5.38
C GLY A 197 8.60 -43.65 6.07
N ASN A 198 8.53 -43.20 7.34
CA ASN A 198 7.28 -43.04 8.11
C ASN A 198 6.84 -41.56 8.27
N VAL A 199 7.33 -40.70 7.39
CA VAL A 199 7.01 -39.30 7.44
C VAL A 199 5.60 -39.09 6.86
N GLU A 200 4.69 -38.57 7.68
CA GLU A 200 3.36 -38.14 7.22
C GLU A 200 3.50 -37.00 6.23
N THR A 201 3.38 -37.26 4.94
CA THR A 201 3.47 -36.29 3.84
C THR A 201 2.52 -35.10 4.05
N ASP A 202 1.32 -35.37 4.54
CA ASP A 202 0.31 -34.36 4.85
C ASP A 202 0.80 -33.30 5.88
N ALA A 203 1.62 -33.73 6.84
CA ALA A 203 2.16 -32.82 7.85
C ALA A 203 3.18 -31.81 7.25
N TYR A 204 3.97 -32.24 6.27
CA TYR A 204 4.91 -31.36 5.58
C TYR A 204 4.21 -30.39 4.64
N GLU A 205 3.16 -30.82 3.95
CA GLU A 205 2.37 -29.95 3.09
C GLU A 205 1.74 -28.81 3.90
N VAL A 206 1.14 -29.13 5.05
CA VAL A 206 0.59 -28.13 5.98
C VAL A 206 1.69 -27.20 6.51
N LEU A 207 2.85 -27.74 6.88
CA LEU A 207 3.99 -26.94 7.37
C LEU A 207 4.49 -25.97 6.30
N PHE A 208 4.67 -26.43 5.07
CA PHE A 208 5.14 -25.61 3.96
C PHE A 208 4.14 -24.53 3.56
N PHE A 209 2.85 -24.84 3.60
CA PHE A 209 1.81 -23.85 3.40
C PHE A 209 1.85 -22.74 4.45
N HIS A 210 1.96 -23.10 5.74
CA HIS A 210 2.07 -22.09 6.80
C HIS A 210 3.35 -21.26 6.67
N ALA A 211 4.48 -21.88 6.32
CA ALA A 211 5.72 -21.17 6.08
C ALA A 211 5.58 -20.18 4.91
N ALA A 212 4.95 -20.58 3.81
CA ALA A 212 4.68 -19.72 2.66
C ALA A 212 3.70 -18.58 3.00
N ALA A 213 2.68 -18.86 3.81
CA ALA A 213 1.73 -17.86 4.27
C ALA A 213 2.39 -16.81 5.16
N ILE A 214 3.18 -17.22 6.15
CA ILE A 214 3.93 -16.33 7.04
C ILE A 214 4.92 -15.47 6.22
N GLN A 215 5.65 -16.10 5.31
CA GLN A 215 6.60 -15.40 4.42
C GLN A 215 5.87 -14.40 3.52
N GLY A 216 4.73 -14.79 2.92
CA GLY A 216 3.92 -13.93 2.07
C GLY A 216 3.39 -12.71 2.81
N VAL A 217 2.84 -12.89 4.02
CA VAL A 217 2.35 -11.80 4.85
C VAL A 217 3.49 -10.87 5.26
N SER A 218 4.61 -11.40 5.75
CA SER A 218 5.77 -10.62 6.18
C SER A 218 6.36 -9.83 5.03
N SER A 219 6.60 -10.48 3.89
CA SER A 219 7.12 -9.83 2.67
C SER A 219 6.16 -8.77 2.13
N GLY A 220 4.85 -9.01 2.18
CA GLY A 220 3.83 -8.07 1.76
C GLY A 220 3.79 -6.81 2.63
N LEU A 221 3.88 -6.95 3.95
CA LEU A 221 3.94 -5.81 4.86
C LEU A 221 5.20 -4.97 4.64
N VAL A 222 6.37 -5.62 4.45
CA VAL A 222 7.63 -4.95 4.11
C VAL A 222 7.52 -4.24 2.75
N ALA A 223 6.90 -4.88 1.76
CA ALA A 223 6.66 -4.28 0.44
C ALA A 223 5.85 -2.98 0.53
N GLY A 224 4.80 -2.96 1.34
CA GLY A 224 3.99 -1.76 1.54
C GLY A 224 4.74 -0.65 2.27
N GLN A 225 5.47 -1.00 3.34
CA GLN A 225 6.28 -0.04 4.08
C GLN A 225 7.37 0.60 3.21
N LEU A 226 8.06 -0.18 2.40
CA LEU A 226 9.09 0.33 1.49
C LEU A 226 8.46 1.05 0.29
N GLY A 227 7.46 0.45 -0.37
CA GLY A 227 6.88 0.98 -1.61
C GLY A 227 6.03 2.23 -1.43
N GLU A 228 5.22 2.28 -0.38
CA GLU A 228 4.20 3.32 -0.18
C GLU A 228 4.35 4.10 1.13
N GLY A 229 5.28 3.70 1.99
CA GLY A 229 5.64 4.43 3.21
C GLY A 229 4.80 4.09 4.44
N THR A 230 3.81 3.21 4.34
CA THR A 230 3.01 2.76 5.49
C THR A 230 2.81 1.25 5.51
N VAL A 231 2.77 0.67 6.71
CA VAL A 231 2.48 -0.76 6.89
C VAL A 231 1.08 -1.11 6.42
N SER A 232 0.13 -0.18 6.54
CA SER A 232 -1.26 -0.37 6.10
C SER A 232 -1.35 -0.62 4.60
N ASP A 233 -0.48 0.00 3.80
CA ASP A 233 -0.40 -0.22 2.36
C ASP A 233 0.16 -1.61 2.03
N GLY A 234 0.88 -2.23 2.97
CA GLY A 234 1.39 -3.59 2.87
C GLY A 234 0.32 -4.67 2.85
N VAL A 235 -0.87 -4.39 3.41
CA VAL A 235 -1.97 -5.36 3.46
C VAL A 235 -2.39 -5.82 2.05
N LYS A 236 -2.39 -4.94 1.07
CA LYS A 236 -2.69 -5.33 -0.33
C LYS A 236 -1.62 -6.24 -0.94
N HIS A 237 -0.34 -5.96 -0.67
CA HIS A 237 0.76 -6.80 -1.13
C HIS A 237 0.76 -8.15 -0.42
N ALA A 238 0.50 -8.16 0.90
CA ALA A 238 0.33 -9.39 1.67
C ALA A 238 -0.84 -10.24 1.15
N ALA A 239 -1.98 -9.62 0.84
CA ALA A 239 -3.13 -10.31 0.25
C ALA A 239 -2.81 -10.91 -1.13
N ILE A 240 -2.06 -10.20 -1.98
CA ILE A 240 -1.63 -10.69 -3.29
C ILE A 240 -0.69 -11.89 -3.13
N LEU A 241 0.38 -11.77 -2.31
CA LEU A 241 1.35 -12.82 -2.11
C LEU A 241 0.73 -14.06 -1.46
N LEU A 242 -0.16 -13.88 -0.48
CA LEU A 242 -0.91 -14.96 0.13
C LEU A 242 -1.82 -15.67 -0.88
N THR A 243 -2.48 -14.92 -1.77
CA THR A 243 -3.31 -15.48 -2.83
C THR A 243 -2.48 -16.30 -3.81
N ILE A 244 -1.28 -15.82 -4.19
CA ILE A 244 -0.35 -16.55 -5.05
C ILE A 244 0.08 -17.85 -4.36
N ALA A 245 0.47 -17.80 -3.08
CA ALA A 245 0.81 -18.99 -2.31
C ALA A 245 -0.34 -20.00 -2.30
N TYR A 246 -1.55 -19.53 -1.97
CA TYR A 246 -2.75 -20.38 -1.93
C TYR A 246 -3.04 -21.06 -3.28
N VAL A 247 -2.96 -20.31 -4.39
CA VAL A 247 -3.16 -20.85 -5.74
C VAL A 247 -2.11 -21.90 -6.08
N VAL A 248 -0.83 -21.66 -5.77
CA VAL A 248 0.24 -22.64 -6.03
C VAL A 248 -0.02 -23.92 -5.24
N PHE A 249 -0.37 -23.85 -3.97
CA PHE A 249 -0.69 -25.04 -3.15
C PHE A 249 -2.00 -25.71 -3.54
N LEU A 250 -2.89 -25.05 -4.26
CA LEU A 250 -4.10 -25.69 -4.80
C LEU A 250 -3.79 -26.58 -6.00
N PHE A 251 -2.71 -26.32 -6.73
CA PHE A 251 -2.26 -27.10 -7.90
C PHE A 251 -1.12 -28.07 -7.59
N LEU A 252 -0.57 -28.03 -6.40
CA LEU A 252 0.46 -28.95 -5.91
C LEU A 252 -0.14 -30.22 -5.34
#